data_27a1930eb3fd3609f8e633eb0fbf8eaf
#
_entry.id   27a1930eb3fd3609f8e633eb0fbf8eaf
#
_cell.length_a   1.000
_cell.length_b   1.000
_cell.length_c   1.000
_cell.angle_alpha   90.00
_cell.angle_beta   90.00
_cell.angle_gamma   90.00
#
_symmetry.space_group_name_H-M   'P 1'
#
loop_
_entity.id
_entity.type
_entity.pdbx_description
1 polymer ?
#
loop_
_entity_poly.entity_id
_entity_poly.type
_entity_poly.pdbx_seq_one_letter_code
_entity_poly.pdbx_strand_id
1 'polypeptide(L)'
;HPQGVFIARNAPPLFNLSAMKHLFWDGRVSVDAQGGFHTPAGSQVTPAMTRAFEFGAVSALAMFPVTNRAEMRGGTGNELAAVPDADLQGIWAAIMRRLGAIPEYRGLFEAAYPGTRFEDMTFAHASNANGGFIVDQFSFANSPWDRFLAGNDAALSARQLLGAQTFLTLKCSICHNGATFSDEQFHNVALPQIGPGEGNGATLLDDFGRLNVTGNTEDQYRFRTTPLRNVELTGPYGHDGAITTLRGFVEHYSESDVKLAAYDQTQLEPALRGTLLPNAAAILASRDTLLKGVVLTPDLVDQLMDYMNALTDNAARNLSRSIPVRVPSGLRVDHP
;
A
#
# COMPACT_ATOMS: atom_id res chain seq x y z
N HIS A 1 -7.18 18.33 -7.43
CA HIS A 1 -7.53 17.76 -6.12
C HIS A 1 -7.94 18.87 -5.15
N PRO A 2 -9.01 18.75 -4.34
CA PRO A 2 -9.51 19.85 -3.49
C PRO A 2 -8.53 20.37 -2.45
N GLN A 3 -7.58 19.53 -2.02
CA GLN A 3 -6.57 19.85 -0.99
C GLN A 3 -5.17 20.08 -1.58
N GLY A 4 -5.04 20.07 -2.89
CA GLY A 4 -3.78 20.20 -3.59
C GLY A 4 -3.67 19.21 -4.75
N VAL A 5 -2.55 19.22 -5.44
CA VAL A 5 -2.32 18.40 -6.62
C VAL A 5 -1.92 16.95 -6.22
N PHE A 6 -1.27 16.79 -5.07
CA PHE A 6 -0.72 15.52 -4.60
C PHE A 6 -1.20 15.15 -3.20
N ILE A 7 -1.26 13.85 -2.94
CA ILE A 7 -1.38 13.27 -1.59
C ILE A 7 0.02 12.99 -1.05
N ALA A 8 0.15 12.91 0.27
CA ALA A 8 1.45 12.77 0.94
C ALA A 8 2.17 11.46 0.64
N ARG A 9 1.40 10.38 0.47
CA ARG A 9 1.95 9.04 0.27
C ARG A 9 1.49 8.43 -1.04
N ASN A 10 2.39 7.68 -1.66
CA ASN A 10 2.08 6.83 -2.80
C ASN A 10 1.01 5.78 -2.43
N ALA A 11 0.08 5.50 -3.34
CA ALA A 11 -0.92 4.46 -3.12
C ALA A 11 -0.24 3.08 -2.99
N PRO A 12 -0.41 2.36 -1.86
CA PRO A 12 0.17 1.03 -1.73
C PRO A 12 -0.43 0.07 -2.78
N PRO A 13 0.38 -0.86 -3.33
CA PRO A 13 -0.14 -1.87 -4.25
C PRO A 13 -1.20 -2.74 -3.59
N LEU A 14 -2.20 -3.17 -4.37
CA LEU A 14 -3.29 -4.03 -3.91
C LEU A 14 -3.00 -5.53 -4.03
N PHE A 15 -1.88 -5.91 -4.67
CA PHE A 15 -1.55 -7.31 -4.91
C PHE A 15 -1.36 -8.10 -3.61
N ASN A 16 -2.07 -9.22 -3.48
CA ASN A 16 -1.93 -10.21 -2.42
C ASN A 16 -2.13 -9.67 -0.99
N LEU A 17 -2.90 -8.60 -0.81
CA LEU A 17 -3.12 -7.97 0.50
C LEU A 17 -3.77 -8.90 1.53
N SER A 18 -4.52 -9.92 1.10
CA SER A 18 -5.14 -10.90 2.01
C SER A 18 -4.13 -11.70 2.84
N ALA A 19 -2.87 -11.77 2.38
CA ALA A 19 -1.79 -12.46 3.09
C ALA A 19 -1.04 -11.54 4.08
N MET A 20 -1.43 -10.26 4.20
CA MET A 20 -0.74 -9.26 5.02
C MET A 20 -1.53 -8.95 6.30
N LYS A 21 -0.80 -8.77 7.41
CA LYS A 21 -1.36 -8.35 8.70
C LYS A 21 -1.30 -6.85 8.92
N HIS A 22 -0.31 -6.19 8.33
CA HIS A 22 -0.12 -4.74 8.41
C HIS A 22 -0.37 -4.10 7.05
N LEU A 23 -1.27 -3.12 6.99
CA LEU A 23 -1.62 -2.40 5.78
C LEU A 23 -1.32 -0.91 5.93
N PHE A 24 -1.28 -0.19 4.81
CA PHE A 24 -0.65 1.12 4.65
C PHE A 24 0.87 1.07 4.86
N TRP A 25 1.55 2.18 4.57
CA TRP A 25 3.00 2.30 4.69
C TRP A 25 3.51 2.26 6.14
N ASP A 26 2.69 2.74 7.07
CA ASP A 26 2.97 2.84 8.51
C ASP A 26 2.33 1.73 9.34
N GLY A 27 1.56 0.84 8.71
CA GLY A 27 0.87 -0.25 9.39
C GLY A 27 -0.27 0.22 10.32
N ARG A 28 -0.85 1.41 10.07
CA ARG A 28 -1.94 1.98 10.89
C ARG A 28 -3.22 1.16 10.86
N VAL A 29 -3.39 0.28 9.91
CA VAL A 29 -4.40 -0.78 9.93
C VAL A 29 -3.69 -2.10 10.05
N SER A 30 -4.00 -2.85 11.10
CA SER A 30 -3.38 -4.16 11.34
C SER A 30 -4.29 -5.10 12.11
N VAL A 31 -3.95 -6.39 12.03
CA VAL A 31 -4.57 -7.45 12.83
C VAL A 31 -3.47 -8.13 13.65
N ASP A 32 -3.66 -8.16 14.97
CA ASP A 32 -2.71 -8.82 15.87
C ASP A 32 -2.82 -10.36 15.84
N ALA A 33 -1.94 -11.03 16.59
CA ALA A 33 -1.92 -12.49 16.64
C ALA A 33 -3.17 -13.11 17.27
N GLN A 34 -3.95 -12.32 18.02
CA GLN A 34 -5.19 -12.72 18.68
C GLN A 34 -6.43 -12.39 17.82
N GLY A 35 -6.24 -11.81 16.63
CA GLY A 35 -7.30 -11.37 15.73
C GLY A 35 -7.91 -10.01 16.09
N GLY A 36 -7.26 -9.24 16.98
CA GLY A 36 -7.64 -7.89 17.34
C GLY A 36 -7.29 -6.90 16.23
N PHE A 37 -8.21 -5.99 15.91
CA PHE A 37 -7.99 -4.95 14.90
C PHE A 37 -7.44 -3.67 15.52
N HIS A 38 -6.36 -3.16 14.95
CA HIS A 38 -5.83 -1.83 15.23
C HIS A 38 -6.09 -0.92 14.03
N THR A 39 -6.72 0.23 14.28
CA THR A 39 -7.06 1.18 13.24
C THR A 39 -6.92 2.62 13.75
N PRO A 40 -6.71 3.62 12.86
CA PRO A 40 -6.65 5.02 13.27
C PRO A 40 -7.99 5.57 13.79
N ALA A 41 -9.09 4.84 13.61
CA ALA A 41 -10.40 5.24 14.12
C ALA A 41 -10.65 4.85 15.58
N GLY A 42 -9.77 4.04 16.19
CA GLY A 42 -9.95 3.57 17.55
C GLY A 42 -11.34 2.96 17.79
N SER A 43 -12.03 3.42 18.83
CA SER A 43 -13.36 2.91 19.21
C SER A 43 -14.50 3.23 18.21
N GLN A 44 -14.27 4.10 17.23
CA GLN A 44 -15.27 4.36 16.19
C GLN A 44 -15.45 3.18 15.23
N VAL A 45 -14.44 2.32 15.06
CA VAL A 45 -14.65 0.98 14.52
C VAL A 45 -15.17 0.11 15.65
N THR A 46 -16.48 -0.05 15.71
CA THR A 46 -17.15 -0.73 16.82
C THR A 46 -16.90 -2.23 16.82
N PRO A 47 -17.10 -2.93 17.97
CA PRO A 47 -17.01 -4.39 18.02
C PRO A 47 -18.00 -5.09 17.06
N ALA A 48 -19.12 -4.46 16.71
CA ALA A 48 -20.05 -4.99 15.72
C ALA A 48 -19.44 -4.92 14.30
N MET A 49 -18.76 -3.82 13.97
CA MET A 49 -18.05 -3.65 12.69
C MET A 49 -16.89 -4.63 12.56
N THR A 50 -16.09 -4.80 13.61
CA THR A 50 -14.95 -5.74 13.56
C THR A 50 -15.40 -7.19 13.40
N ARG A 51 -16.52 -7.57 14.01
CA ARG A 51 -17.13 -8.90 13.80
C ARG A 51 -17.70 -9.08 12.38
N ALA A 52 -18.05 -8.00 11.71
CA ALA A 52 -18.57 -8.05 10.34
C ALA A 52 -17.44 -8.14 9.28
N PHE A 53 -16.18 -7.87 9.63
CA PHE A 53 -15.07 -7.94 8.66
C PHE A 53 -14.82 -9.39 8.20
N GLU A 54 -15.10 -9.66 6.93
CA GLU A 54 -14.95 -10.99 6.33
C GLU A 54 -13.56 -11.23 5.75
N PHE A 55 -12.87 -10.16 5.34
CA PHE A 55 -11.56 -10.23 4.69
C PHE A 55 -10.44 -9.64 5.58
N GLY A 56 -10.58 -9.73 6.90
CA GLY A 56 -9.58 -9.33 7.86
C GLY A 56 -9.12 -7.88 7.70
N ALA A 57 -7.80 -7.68 7.67
CA ALA A 57 -7.22 -6.34 7.52
C ALA A 57 -7.65 -5.62 6.23
N VAL A 58 -7.97 -6.35 5.15
CA VAL A 58 -8.38 -5.75 3.87
C VAL A 58 -9.76 -5.10 3.99
N SER A 59 -10.71 -5.72 4.72
CA SER A 59 -11.98 -5.06 5.05
C SER A 59 -11.75 -3.80 5.87
N ALA A 60 -10.91 -3.86 6.90
CA ALA A 60 -10.59 -2.69 7.71
C ALA A 60 -9.90 -1.58 6.89
N LEU A 61 -9.00 -1.93 5.96
CA LEU A 61 -8.34 -0.98 5.05
C LEU A 61 -9.35 -0.12 4.28
N ALA A 62 -10.37 -0.76 3.71
CA ALA A 62 -11.35 -0.09 2.85
C ALA A 62 -12.23 0.93 3.60
N MET A 63 -12.16 0.96 4.94
CA MET A 63 -12.86 1.95 5.76
C MET A 63 -12.27 3.37 5.66
N PHE A 64 -10.98 3.52 5.29
CA PHE A 64 -10.23 4.76 5.54
C PHE A 64 -10.08 5.72 4.36
N PRO A 65 -9.92 5.31 3.10
CA PRO A 65 -9.79 6.27 1.97
C PRO A 65 -10.95 7.26 1.88
N VAL A 66 -12.15 6.83 2.25
CA VAL A 66 -13.37 7.67 2.25
C VAL A 66 -13.39 8.71 3.37
N THR A 67 -12.55 8.57 4.39
CA THR A 67 -12.47 9.51 5.52
C THR A 67 -11.41 10.58 5.31
N ASN A 68 -10.46 10.36 4.42
CA ASN A 68 -9.35 11.28 4.17
C ASN A 68 -9.75 12.35 3.14
N ARG A 69 -9.60 13.63 3.51
CA ARG A 69 -9.93 14.78 2.64
C ARG A 69 -9.07 14.82 1.38
N ALA A 70 -7.83 14.43 1.50
CA ALA A 70 -6.90 14.40 0.38
C ALA A 70 -7.11 13.20 -0.56
N GLU A 71 -7.88 12.20 -0.15
CA GLU A 71 -8.20 11.02 -0.97
C GLU A 71 -9.65 11.10 -1.50
N MET A 72 -10.60 10.44 -0.86
CA MET A 72 -11.96 10.25 -1.40
C MET A 72 -13.01 11.17 -0.78
N ARG A 73 -12.76 11.76 0.40
CA ARG A 73 -13.74 12.59 1.10
C ARG A 73 -14.04 13.91 0.38
N GLY A 74 -13.02 14.48 -0.24
CA GLY A 74 -13.15 15.71 -1.01
C GLY A 74 -13.32 16.97 -0.17
N GLY A 75 -13.71 18.07 -0.84
CA GLY A 75 -13.84 19.42 -0.30
C GLY A 75 -15.23 20.02 -0.40
N THR A 76 -15.31 21.34 -0.36
CA THR A 76 -16.55 22.14 -0.41
C THR A 76 -17.47 21.69 -1.55
N GLY A 77 -18.76 21.56 -1.27
CA GLY A 77 -19.79 21.08 -2.21
C GLY A 77 -20.07 19.58 -2.14
N ASN A 78 -19.27 18.83 -1.36
CA ASN A 78 -19.50 17.42 -1.09
C ASN A 78 -20.06 17.29 0.33
N GLU A 79 -21.21 16.60 0.52
CA GLU A 79 -21.81 16.42 1.84
C GLU A 79 -20.90 15.67 2.81
N LEU A 80 -20.01 14.80 2.33
CA LEU A 80 -19.03 14.13 3.18
C LEU A 80 -18.03 15.12 3.79
N ALA A 81 -17.67 16.18 3.04
CA ALA A 81 -16.77 17.22 3.52
C ALA A 81 -17.40 18.10 4.61
N ALA A 82 -18.73 18.15 4.69
CA ALA A 82 -19.46 18.88 5.72
C ALA A 82 -19.48 18.17 7.09
N VAL A 83 -19.24 16.84 7.12
CA VAL A 83 -19.14 16.08 8.37
C VAL A 83 -17.82 16.47 9.08
N PRO A 84 -17.78 16.66 10.41
CA PRO A 84 -16.54 16.92 11.14
C PRO A 84 -15.46 15.86 10.91
N ASP A 85 -14.18 16.24 10.90
CA ASP A 85 -13.07 15.31 10.65
C ASP A 85 -12.97 14.20 11.68
N ALA A 86 -13.34 14.49 12.92
CA ALA A 86 -13.32 13.53 14.01
C ALA A 86 -14.54 12.58 14.02
N ASP A 87 -15.58 12.84 13.21
CA ASP A 87 -16.79 12.02 13.17
C ASP A 87 -16.74 11.02 12.00
N LEU A 88 -15.92 9.98 12.16
CA LEU A 88 -15.77 8.95 11.13
C LEU A 88 -17.05 8.14 10.94
N GLN A 89 -17.81 7.89 12.00
CA GLN A 89 -19.08 7.20 11.90
C GLN A 89 -20.10 8.00 11.10
N GLY A 90 -20.15 9.32 11.27
CA GLY A 90 -20.98 10.21 10.46
C GLY A 90 -20.62 10.17 8.98
N ILE A 91 -19.32 10.11 8.64
CA ILE A 91 -18.85 9.97 7.26
C ILE A 91 -19.32 8.63 6.67
N TRP A 92 -19.08 7.53 7.38
CA TRP A 92 -19.48 6.19 6.94
C TRP A 92 -21.00 6.07 6.78
N ALA A 93 -21.76 6.63 7.72
CA ALA A 93 -23.22 6.65 7.62
C ALA A 93 -23.70 7.47 6.41
N ALA A 94 -23.03 8.56 6.06
CA ALA A 94 -23.36 9.34 4.87
C ALA A 94 -23.18 8.54 3.58
N ILE A 95 -22.10 7.74 3.50
CA ILE A 95 -21.85 6.86 2.34
C ILE A 95 -22.91 5.75 2.28
N MET A 96 -23.27 5.13 3.42
CA MET A 96 -24.34 4.14 3.45
C MET A 96 -25.67 4.74 2.97
N ARG A 97 -26.00 5.98 3.32
CA ARG A 97 -27.18 6.66 2.78
C ARG A 97 -27.13 6.82 1.26
N ARG A 98 -25.96 7.18 0.68
CA ARG A 98 -25.78 7.23 -0.79
C ARG A 98 -26.03 5.89 -1.44
N LEU A 99 -25.43 4.83 -0.91
CA LEU A 99 -25.61 3.47 -1.42
C LEU A 99 -27.07 3.04 -1.31
N GLY A 100 -27.69 3.26 -0.16
CA GLY A 100 -29.09 2.92 0.10
C GLY A 100 -30.11 3.71 -0.74
N ALA A 101 -29.73 4.88 -1.26
CA ALA A 101 -30.60 5.65 -2.18
C ALA A 101 -30.70 5.01 -3.58
N ILE A 102 -29.85 4.03 -3.90
CA ILE A 102 -29.83 3.34 -5.18
C ILE A 102 -30.41 1.94 -5.01
N PRO A 103 -31.61 1.66 -5.53
CA PRO A 103 -32.31 0.37 -5.29
C PRO A 103 -31.50 -0.87 -5.68
N GLU A 104 -30.72 -0.78 -6.76
CA GLU A 104 -29.88 -1.89 -7.20
C GLU A 104 -28.77 -2.22 -6.19
N TYR A 105 -28.12 -1.21 -5.56
CA TYR A 105 -27.15 -1.47 -4.49
C TYR A 105 -27.81 -2.11 -3.28
N ARG A 106 -29.00 -1.64 -2.87
CA ARG A 106 -29.75 -2.27 -1.76
C ARG A 106 -29.97 -3.76 -2.02
N GLY A 107 -30.48 -4.10 -3.22
CA GLY A 107 -30.71 -5.50 -3.59
C GLY A 107 -29.45 -6.34 -3.59
N LEU A 108 -28.30 -5.79 -4.07
CA LEU A 108 -27.02 -6.49 -4.05
C LEU A 108 -26.53 -6.75 -2.61
N PHE A 109 -26.63 -5.76 -1.72
CA PHE A 109 -26.25 -5.92 -0.32
C PHE A 109 -27.16 -6.93 0.41
N GLU A 110 -28.47 -6.85 0.23
CA GLU A 110 -29.42 -7.79 0.85
C GLU A 110 -29.26 -9.23 0.31
N ALA A 111 -28.86 -9.38 -0.95
CA ALA A 111 -28.53 -10.68 -1.51
C ALA A 111 -27.20 -11.24 -0.95
N ALA A 112 -26.20 -10.37 -0.70
CA ALA A 112 -24.94 -10.77 -0.11
C ALA A 112 -25.04 -11.12 1.39
N TYR A 113 -26.02 -10.51 2.10
CA TYR A 113 -26.25 -10.70 3.53
C TYR A 113 -27.68 -11.18 3.81
N PRO A 114 -28.03 -12.44 3.49
CA PRO A 114 -29.40 -12.96 3.65
C PRO A 114 -29.90 -12.80 5.09
N GLY A 115 -31.11 -12.26 5.24
CA GLY A 115 -31.72 -12.02 6.53
C GLY A 115 -31.35 -10.70 7.21
N THR A 116 -30.44 -9.91 6.63
CA THR A 116 -30.09 -8.57 7.11
C THR A 116 -30.64 -7.53 6.15
N ARG A 117 -31.45 -6.61 6.66
CA ARG A 117 -31.96 -5.50 5.84
C ARG A 117 -30.86 -4.46 5.65
N PHE A 118 -30.87 -3.75 4.54
CA PHE A 118 -29.89 -2.72 4.25
C PHE A 118 -29.79 -1.65 5.37
N GLU A 119 -30.91 -1.28 5.98
CA GLU A 119 -30.97 -0.30 7.08
C GLU A 119 -30.22 -0.75 8.34
N ASP A 120 -30.06 -2.04 8.53
CA ASP A 120 -29.36 -2.64 9.68
C ASP A 120 -27.86 -2.84 9.39
N MET A 121 -27.42 -2.56 8.15
CA MET A 121 -26.02 -2.70 7.74
C MET A 121 -25.20 -1.44 8.10
N THR A 122 -23.94 -1.65 8.40
CA THR A 122 -22.96 -0.59 8.63
C THR A 122 -22.00 -0.48 7.45
N PHE A 123 -21.14 0.54 7.44
CA PHE A 123 -20.10 0.67 6.41
C PHE A 123 -19.09 -0.50 6.39
N ALA A 124 -19.02 -1.31 7.45
CA ALA A 124 -18.25 -2.57 7.44
C ALA A 124 -18.71 -3.54 6.34
N HIS A 125 -20.01 -3.58 6.03
CA HIS A 125 -20.55 -4.39 4.93
C HIS A 125 -20.13 -3.83 3.56
N ALA A 126 -20.10 -2.51 3.41
CA ALA A 126 -19.59 -1.88 2.19
C ALA A 126 -18.07 -2.05 2.04
N SER A 127 -17.32 -1.99 3.14
CA SER A 127 -15.88 -2.25 3.13
C SER A 127 -15.56 -3.71 2.81
N ASN A 128 -16.42 -4.66 3.22
CA ASN A 128 -16.30 -6.06 2.78
C ASN A 128 -16.48 -6.22 1.26
N ALA A 129 -17.40 -5.48 0.65
CA ALA A 129 -17.55 -5.54 -0.81
C ALA A 129 -16.26 -5.09 -1.53
N ASN A 130 -15.62 -4.01 -1.05
CA ASN A 130 -14.30 -3.60 -1.53
C ASN A 130 -13.21 -4.61 -1.20
N GLY A 131 -13.20 -5.13 0.05
CA GLY A 131 -12.25 -6.14 0.49
C GLY A 131 -12.34 -7.41 -0.33
N GLY A 132 -13.56 -7.92 -0.57
CA GLY A 132 -13.81 -9.08 -1.41
C GLY A 132 -13.34 -8.87 -2.85
N PHE A 133 -13.62 -7.70 -3.43
CA PHE A 133 -13.13 -7.34 -4.76
C PHE A 133 -11.59 -7.34 -4.82
N ILE A 134 -10.91 -6.74 -3.83
CA ILE A 134 -9.45 -6.72 -3.78
C ILE A 134 -8.90 -8.15 -3.66
N VAL A 135 -9.47 -8.97 -2.79
CA VAL A 135 -9.01 -10.36 -2.58
C VAL A 135 -9.25 -11.21 -3.83
N ASP A 136 -10.39 -11.06 -4.49
CA ASP A 136 -10.74 -11.85 -5.68
C ASP A 136 -9.92 -11.43 -6.91
N GLN A 137 -9.78 -10.13 -7.14
CA GLN A 137 -9.18 -9.62 -8.39
C GLN A 137 -7.67 -9.39 -8.33
N PHE A 138 -7.07 -9.26 -7.13
CA PHE A 138 -5.66 -8.91 -6.95
C PHE A 138 -4.84 -9.99 -6.24
N SER A 139 -5.34 -11.22 -6.14
CA SER A 139 -4.58 -12.36 -5.61
C SER A 139 -3.94 -13.17 -6.74
N PHE A 140 -2.61 -13.17 -6.77
CA PHE A 140 -1.81 -13.81 -7.81
C PHE A 140 -0.71 -14.66 -7.20
N ALA A 141 -0.66 -15.95 -7.55
CA ALA A 141 0.29 -16.92 -7.01
C ALA A 141 0.76 -17.94 -8.06
N ASN A 142 0.87 -17.51 -9.33
CA ASN A 142 1.32 -18.36 -10.43
C ASN A 142 2.45 -17.70 -11.24
N SER A 143 3.34 -16.98 -10.55
CA SER A 143 4.54 -16.41 -11.16
C SER A 143 5.51 -17.52 -11.65
N PRO A 144 6.51 -17.22 -12.48
CA PRO A 144 7.59 -18.17 -12.78
C PRO A 144 8.23 -18.76 -11.52
N TRP A 145 8.45 -17.94 -10.48
CA TRP A 145 8.97 -18.40 -9.20
C TRP A 145 8.04 -19.40 -8.50
N ASP A 146 6.73 -19.16 -8.49
CA ASP A 146 5.76 -20.08 -7.88
C ASP A 146 5.77 -21.43 -8.58
N ARG A 147 5.80 -21.44 -9.92
CA ARG A 147 5.86 -22.68 -10.70
C ARG A 147 7.16 -23.45 -10.48
N PHE A 148 8.28 -22.73 -10.32
CA PHE A 148 9.55 -23.36 -9.95
C PHE A 148 9.47 -24.03 -8.59
N LEU A 149 8.94 -23.34 -7.56
CA LEU A 149 8.73 -23.94 -6.25
C LEU A 149 7.76 -25.13 -6.27
N ALA A 150 6.83 -25.15 -7.21
CA ALA A 150 5.92 -26.27 -7.43
C ALA A 150 6.55 -27.46 -8.21
N GLY A 151 7.85 -27.40 -8.49
CA GLY A 151 8.62 -28.50 -9.13
C GLY A 151 8.77 -28.36 -10.65
N ASN A 152 8.43 -27.23 -11.25
CA ASN A 152 8.71 -26.98 -12.66
C ASN A 152 10.08 -26.31 -12.83
N ASP A 153 11.14 -27.11 -12.95
CA ASP A 153 12.51 -26.61 -13.09
C ASP A 153 12.71 -25.73 -14.33
N ALA A 154 11.89 -25.88 -15.36
CA ALA A 154 11.95 -25.08 -16.57
C ALA A 154 11.23 -23.72 -16.46
N ALA A 155 10.60 -23.43 -15.33
CA ALA A 155 9.85 -22.17 -15.12
C ALA A 155 10.76 -20.96 -14.99
N LEU A 156 12.03 -21.13 -14.60
CA LEU A 156 13.01 -20.06 -14.46
C LEU A 156 14.14 -20.24 -15.49
N SER A 157 14.60 -19.12 -16.03
CA SER A 157 15.84 -19.08 -16.78
C SER A 157 17.06 -19.19 -15.86
N ALA A 158 18.23 -19.55 -16.41
CA ALA A 158 19.48 -19.59 -15.65
C ALA A 158 19.82 -18.22 -15.00
N ARG A 159 19.51 -17.10 -15.68
CA ARG A 159 19.72 -15.76 -15.12
C ARG A 159 18.77 -15.47 -13.95
N GLN A 160 17.51 -15.88 -14.03
CA GLN A 160 16.55 -15.73 -12.93
C GLN A 160 16.92 -16.57 -11.69
N LEU A 161 17.46 -17.80 -11.92
CA LEU A 161 18.00 -18.63 -10.83
C LEU A 161 19.24 -17.98 -10.19
N LEU A 162 20.15 -17.43 -11.01
CA LEU A 162 21.29 -16.68 -10.50
C LEU A 162 20.83 -15.45 -9.69
N GLY A 163 19.82 -14.72 -10.17
CA GLY A 163 19.23 -13.61 -9.46
C GLY A 163 18.62 -14.00 -8.11
N ALA A 164 17.92 -15.15 -8.04
CA ALA A 164 17.42 -15.69 -6.79
C ALA A 164 18.56 -16.03 -5.81
N GLN A 165 19.65 -16.62 -6.30
CA GLN A 165 20.83 -16.89 -5.49
C GLN A 165 21.48 -15.59 -4.99
N THR A 166 21.59 -14.58 -5.84
CA THR A 166 22.10 -13.25 -5.49
C THR A 166 21.24 -12.59 -4.42
N PHE A 167 19.90 -12.66 -4.56
CA PHE A 167 18.95 -12.14 -3.57
C PHE A 167 19.15 -12.75 -2.17
N LEU A 168 19.38 -14.06 -2.11
CA LEU A 168 19.66 -14.77 -0.86
C LEU A 168 21.06 -14.42 -0.30
N THR A 169 22.07 -14.40 -1.15
CA THR A 169 23.48 -14.16 -0.79
C THR A 169 23.69 -12.73 -0.27
N LEU A 170 23.02 -11.75 -0.87
CA LEU A 170 23.07 -10.34 -0.45
C LEU A 170 22.14 -10.05 0.73
N LYS A 171 21.51 -11.08 1.30
CA LYS A 171 20.66 -11.00 2.49
C LYS A 171 19.39 -10.15 2.30
N CYS A 172 18.94 -9.92 1.07
CA CYS A 172 17.66 -9.25 0.80
C CYS A 172 16.49 -10.01 1.45
N SER A 173 16.62 -11.33 1.55
CA SER A 173 15.66 -12.22 2.22
C SER A 173 15.57 -12.06 3.74
N ILE A 174 16.39 -11.23 4.38
CA ILE A 174 16.21 -10.90 5.81
C ILE A 174 14.90 -10.15 6.01
N CYS A 175 14.65 -9.11 5.20
CA CYS A 175 13.41 -8.33 5.24
C CYS A 175 12.37 -8.90 4.25
N HIS A 176 12.80 -9.34 3.07
CA HIS A 176 11.92 -9.84 2.02
C HIS A 176 11.86 -11.38 2.03
N ASN A 177 11.19 -11.95 3.04
CA ASN A 177 11.08 -13.39 3.24
C ASN A 177 9.63 -13.90 3.19
N GLY A 178 9.46 -15.22 3.32
CA GLY A 178 8.16 -15.87 3.35
C GLY A 178 7.42 -15.83 2.01
N ALA A 179 6.15 -16.22 2.04
CA ALA A 179 5.33 -16.36 0.83
C ALA A 179 5.03 -15.02 0.13
N THR A 180 5.04 -13.93 0.87
CA THR A 180 4.78 -12.57 0.36
C THR A 180 6.06 -11.81 0.03
N PHE A 181 7.23 -12.32 0.40
CA PHE A 181 8.50 -11.57 0.37
C PHE A 181 8.44 -10.29 1.20
N SER A 182 7.92 -10.40 2.42
CA SER A 182 7.85 -9.34 3.42
C SER A 182 7.90 -9.95 4.81
N ASP A 183 8.75 -9.41 5.68
CA ASP A 183 8.74 -9.73 7.11
C ASP A 183 7.64 -8.97 7.87
N GLU A 184 6.93 -8.07 7.17
CA GLU A 184 5.92 -7.15 7.71
C GLU A 184 6.46 -6.24 8.84
N GLN A 185 7.78 -6.14 9.00
CA GLN A 185 8.41 -5.20 9.92
C GLN A 185 8.59 -3.82 9.27
N PHE A 186 9.10 -2.90 10.06
CA PHE A 186 9.22 -1.50 9.68
C PHE A 186 10.70 -1.09 9.67
N HIS A 187 11.15 -0.59 8.53
CA HIS A 187 12.55 -0.26 8.29
C HIS A 187 12.71 1.17 7.75
N ASN A 188 13.78 1.83 8.16
CA ASN A 188 14.23 3.07 7.54
C ASN A 188 15.30 2.74 6.49
N VAL A 189 14.89 2.72 5.23
CA VAL A 189 15.77 2.42 4.09
C VAL A 189 16.36 3.69 3.46
N ALA A 190 16.37 4.79 4.20
CA ALA A 190 16.96 6.08 3.82
C ALA A 190 16.37 6.66 2.51
N LEU A 191 15.05 6.56 2.32
CA LEU A 191 14.38 7.18 1.18
C LEU A 191 14.31 8.70 1.34
N PRO A 192 14.48 9.47 0.25
CA PRO A 192 14.19 10.89 0.25
C PRO A 192 12.71 11.13 0.54
N GLN A 193 12.37 12.29 1.06
CA GLN A 193 10.98 12.69 1.25
C GLN A 193 10.63 13.87 0.34
N ILE A 194 9.51 13.74 -0.36
CA ILE A 194 8.99 14.70 -1.34
C ILE A 194 7.50 14.97 -1.11
N GLY A 195 7.00 16.03 -1.73
CA GLY A 195 5.57 16.35 -1.72
C GLY A 195 5.09 17.02 -0.42
N PRO A 196 3.78 16.90 -0.11
CA PRO A 196 3.16 17.67 0.99
C PRO A 196 3.44 17.12 2.38
N GLY A 197 3.99 15.89 2.52
CA GLY A 197 4.27 15.24 3.79
C GLY A 197 3.03 14.93 4.67
N GLU A 198 3.28 14.47 5.90
CA GLU A 198 2.25 14.01 6.87
C GLU A 198 2.10 14.95 8.07
N GLY A 199 2.55 16.18 7.97
CA GLY A 199 2.40 17.17 9.03
C GLY A 199 3.40 17.06 10.18
N ASN A 200 4.47 16.31 10.02
CA ASN A 200 5.48 16.11 11.04
C ASN A 200 6.67 17.08 10.89
N GLY A 201 7.54 17.07 11.91
CA GLY A 201 8.75 17.89 11.94
C GLY A 201 8.50 19.40 12.09
N ALA A 202 9.59 20.15 12.10
CA ALA A 202 9.53 21.60 12.30
C ALA A 202 8.86 22.35 11.13
N THR A 203 8.93 21.80 9.93
CA THR A 203 8.32 22.37 8.71
C THR A 203 6.89 21.91 8.49
N LEU A 204 6.40 20.94 9.27
CA LEU A 204 5.13 20.24 9.09
C LEU A 204 5.02 19.52 7.74
N LEU A 205 6.15 19.17 7.14
CA LEU A 205 6.23 18.46 5.85
C LEU A 205 6.85 17.07 5.96
N ASP A 206 7.50 16.73 7.10
CA ASP A 206 8.07 15.40 7.30
C ASP A 206 6.96 14.33 7.38
N ASP A 207 7.29 13.13 6.94
CA ASP A 207 6.54 11.92 7.24
C ASP A 207 7.36 11.03 8.19
N PHE A 208 6.95 10.95 9.44
CA PHE A 208 7.65 10.14 10.45
C PHE A 208 7.30 8.64 10.37
N GLY A 209 6.45 8.24 9.42
CA GLY A 209 6.12 6.84 9.19
C GLY A 209 5.51 6.16 10.41
N ARG A 210 6.11 5.04 10.83
CA ARG A 210 5.62 4.20 11.94
C ARG A 210 5.51 4.94 13.27
N LEU A 211 6.35 5.94 13.53
CA LEU A 211 6.25 6.78 14.74
C LEU A 211 4.84 7.39 14.90
N ASN A 212 4.19 7.78 13.81
CA ASN A 212 2.83 8.34 13.84
C ASN A 212 1.78 7.36 14.38
N VAL A 213 2.09 6.06 14.37
CA VAL A 213 1.18 5.00 14.85
C VAL A 213 1.54 4.56 16.26
N THR A 214 2.83 4.41 16.56
CA THR A 214 3.29 3.82 17.82
C THR A 214 3.60 4.85 18.90
N GLY A 215 3.91 6.09 18.52
CA GLY A 215 4.45 7.10 19.42
C GLY A 215 5.89 6.81 19.89
N ASN A 216 6.52 5.73 19.42
CA ASN A 216 7.89 5.37 19.77
C ASN A 216 8.88 6.09 18.84
N THR A 217 9.78 6.89 19.39
CA THR A 217 10.79 7.65 18.63
C THR A 217 11.76 6.78 17.84
N GLU A 218 11.97 5.52 18.22
CA GLU A 218 12.79 4.57 17.46
C GLU A 218 12.15 4.18 16.12
N ASP A 219 10.84 4.40 15.97
CA ASP A 219 10.09 4.11 14.75
C ASP A 219 10.09 5.26 13.74
N GLN A 220 10.82 6.34 14.01
CA GLN A 220 10.88 7.51 13.13
C GLN A 220 11.49 7.14 11.77
N TYR A 221 10.82 7.59 10.69
CA TYR A 221 11.16 7.31 9.29
C TYR A 221 11.16 5.82 8.91
N ARG A 222 10.53 4.97 9.73
CA ARG A 222 10.36 3.56 9.40
C ARG A 222 9.05 3.34 8.67
N PHE A 223 9.12 2.54 7.60
CA PHE A 223 7.98 2.14 6.79
C PHE A 223 7.98 0.62 6.63
N ARG A 224 6.79 0.06 6.43
CA ARG A 224 6.59 -1.39 6.32
C ARG A 224 7.34 -1.95 5.11
N THR A 225 7.99 -3.09 5.29
CA THR A 225 8.51 -3.89 4.16
C THR A 225 7.37 -4.27 3.23
N THR A 226 7.43 -3.80 1.99
CA THR A 226 6.42 -4.12 0.98
C THR A 226 6.62 -5.52 0.41
N PRO A 227 5.53 -6.26 0.08
CA PRO A 227 5.62 -7.49 -0.68
C PRO A 227 6.31 -7.29 -2.03
N LEU A 228 7.07 -8.30 -2.50
CA LEU A 228 7.72 -8.23 -3.81
C LEU A 228 6.96 -8.98 -4.92
N ARG A 229 5.87 -9.67 -4.61
CA ARG A 229 5.03 -10.26 -5.65
C ARG A 229 4.48 -9.19 -6.57
N ASN A 230 4.67 -9.35 -7.88
CA ASN A 230 4.25 -8.41 -8.91
C ASN A 230 4.91 -7.01 -8.79
N VAL A 231 6.05 -6.89 -8.09
CA VAL A 231 6.68 -5.60 -7.78
C VAL A 231 7.03 -4.79 -9.03
N GLU A 232 7.36 -5.42 -10.15
CA GLU A 232 7.66 -4.71 -11.40
C GLU A 232 6.48 -3.88 -11.94
N LEU A 233 5.25 -4.17 -11.49
CA LEU A 233 4.01 -3.51 -11.94
C LEU A 233 3.56 -2.38 -11.00
N THR A 234 4.30 -2.09 -9.94
CA THR A 234 3.83 -1.26 -8.82
C THR A 234 4.58 0.07 -8.66
N GLY A 235 5.26 0.51 -9.71
CA GLY A 235 5.88 1.84 -9.69
C GLY A 235 4.86 3.00 -9.62
N PRO A 236 5.27 4.17 -9.12
CA PRO A 236 6.56 4.51 -8.55
C PRO A 236 6.80 3.85 -7.17
N TYR A 237 8.05 3.86 -6.70
CA TYR A 237 8.48 3.12 -5.51
C TYR A 237 8.81 4.06 -4.35
N GLY A 238 8.70 3.50 -3.13
CA GLY A 238 8.83 4.25 -1.89
C GLY A 238 7.48 4.72 -1.36
N HIS A 239 7.46 5.11 -0.08
CA HIS A 239 6.24 5.51 0.62
C HIS A 239 5.59 6.78 0.03
N ASP A 240 6.37 7.61 -0.63
CA ASP A 240 5.95 8.85 -1.31
C ASP A 240 6.15 8.81 -2.83
N GLY A 241 6.63 7.67 -3.37
CA GLY A 241 6.88 7.51 -4.81
C GLY A 241 8.13 8.20 -5.32
N ALA A 242 9.08 8.51 -4.43
CA ALA A 242 10.29 9.25 -4.77
C ALA A 242 11.19 8.57 -5.81
N ILE A 243 11.10 7.26 -6.00
CA ILE A 243 11.90 6.53 -6.98
C ILE A 243 10.99 5.95 -8.06
N THR A 244 11.19 6.38 -9.31
CA THR A 244 10.24 6.12 -10.40
C THR A 244 10.38 4.72 -11.03
N THR A 245 11.53 4.06 -10.89
CA THR A 245 11.78 2.76 -11.51
C THR A 245 12.20 1.70 -10.50
N LEU A 246 11.83 0.42 -10.74
CA LEU A 246 12.24 -0.70 -9.90
C LEU A 246 13.77 -0.82 -9.84
N ARG A 247 14.45 -0.66 -10.99
CA ARG A 247 15.91 -0.65 -11.05
C ARG A 247 16.49 0.44 -10.14
N GLY A 248 15.99 1.66 -10.23
CA GLY A 248 16.46 2.77 -9.38
C GLY A 248 16.26 2.47 -7.89
N PHE A 249 15.17 1.76 -7.53
CA PHE A 249 14.93 1.34 -6.15
C PHE A 249 15.90 0.25 -5.70
N VAL A 250 16.20 -0.74 -6.54
CA VAL A 250 17.24 -1.76 -6.26
C VAL A 250 18.62 -1.10 -6.11
N GLU A 251 18.97 -0.19 -7.00
CA GLU A 251 20.21 0.58 -6.94
C GLU A 251 20.31 1.47 -5.70
N HIS A 252 19.18 1.95 -5.17
CA HIS A 252 19.14 2.77 -3.95
C HIS A 252 19.69 2.02 -2.73
N TYR A 253 19.51 0.70 -2.65
CA TYR A 253 20.08 -0.09 -1.56
C TYR A 253 21.61 -0.09 -1.54
N SER A 254 22.26 0.17 -2.69
CA SER A 254 23.69 0.35 -2.78
C SER A 254 24.02 1.78 -2.36
N GLU A 255 24.76 1.92 -1.24
CA GLU A 255 25.20 3.22 -0.73
C GLU A 255 24.04 4.21 -0.52
N SER A 256 22.98 3.77 0.15
CA SER A 256 21.73 4.52 0.30
C SER A 256 21.90 5.91 0.93
N ASP A 257 22.94 6.14 1.73
CA ASP A 257 23.34 7.44 2.24
C ASP A 257 23.83 8.39 1.15
N VAL A 258 24.70 7.90 0.25
CA VAL A 258 25.17 8.68 -0.90
C VAL A 258 24.01 8.97 -1.85
N LYS A 259 23.16 7.98 -2.11
CA LYS A 259 21.97 8.12 -2.97
C LYS A 259 20.96 9.12 -2.42
N LEU A 260 20.73 9.12 -1.11
CA LEU A 260 19.86 10.11 -0.47
C LEU A 260 20.45 11.53 -0.58
N ALA A 261 21.75 11.68 -0.30
CA ALA A 261 22.41 12.98 -0.37
C ALA A 261 22.47 13.57 -1.79
N ALA A 262 22.58 12.70 -2.80
CA ALA A 262 22.68 13.06 -4.23
C ALA A 262 21.38 12.77 -5.00
N TYR A 263 20.23 12.79 -4.33
CA TYR A 263 18.96 12.42 -4.96
C TYR A 263 18.64 13.32 -6.16
N ASP A 264 18.38 12.68 -7.31
CA ASP A 264 18.03 13.35 -8.55
C ASP A 264 16.52 13.55 -8.69
N GLN A 265 16.06 14.79 -8.51
CA GLN A 265 14.66 15.18 -8.65
C GLN A 265 14.19 15.20 -10.12
N THR A 266 15.08 15.10 -11.12
CA THR A 266 14.66 15.14 -12.53
C THR A 266 13.83 13.93 -12.94
N GLN A 267 13.95 12.81 -12.21
CA GLN A 267 13.12 11.62 -12.38
C GLN A 267 11.65 11.83 -12.01
N LEU A 268 11.35 12.84 -11.19
CA LEU A 268 9.98 13.12 -10.74
C LEU A 268 9.16 13.82 -11.81
N GLU A 269 7.84 13.70 -11.69
CA GLU A 269 6.92 14.57 -12.42
C GLU A 269 7.25 16.05 -12.18
N PRO A 270 7.10 16.92 -13.19
CA PRO A 270 7.49 18.33 -13.07
C PRO A 270 6.92 19.06 -11.87
N ALA A 271 5.68 18.73 -11.47
CA ALA A 271 5.01 19.38 -10.34
C ALA A 271 5.55 18.94 -8.97
N LEU A 272 6.27 17.82 -8.87
CA LEU A 272 6.95 17.36 -7.64
C LEU A 272 8.41 17.80 -7.56
N ARG A 273 8.99 18.27 -8.66
CA ARG A 273 10.36 18.81 -8.65
C ARG A 273 10.44 20.04 -7.76
N GLY A 274 11.46 20.11 -6.92
CA GLY A 274 11.61 21.20 -5.93
C GLY A 274 10.86 20.99 -4.62
N THR A 275 10.20 19.83 -4.43
CA THR A 275 9.53 19.48 -3.18
C THR A 275 10.36 18.58 -2.26
N LEU A 276 11.60 18.28 -2.62
CA LEU A 276 12.52 17.50 -1.79
C LEU A 276 12.76 18.18 -0.45
N LEU A 277 12.54 17.45 0.64
CA LEU A 277 12.72 17.97 1.98
C LEU A 277 14.20 17.96 2.40
N PRO A 278 14.66 18.98 3.14
CA PRO A 278 16.04 19.07 3.63
C PRO A 278 16.29 18.24 4.90
N ASN A 279 15.68 17.07 5.04
CA ASN A 279 15.70 16.25 6.25
C ASN A 279 16.59 14.99 6.13
N ALA A 280 17.44 14.92 5.11
CA ALA A 280 18.33 13.77 4.86
C ALA A 280 19.16 13.37 6.07
N ALA A 281 19.72 14.34 6.83
CA ALA A 281 20.50 14.05 8.02
C ALA A 281 19.69 13.35 9.12
N ALA A 282 18.42 13.77 9.32
CA ALA A 282 17.53 13.15 10.29
C ALA A 282 17.14 11.71 9.87
N ILE A 283 16.88 11.49 8.58
CA ILE A 283 16.60 10.15 8.02
C ILE A 283 17.80 9.23 8.23
N LEU A 284 19.01 9.71 7.93
CA LEU A 284 20.24 8.91 8.06
C LEU A 284 20.59 8.57 9.51
N ALA A 285 20.19 9.41 10.46
CA ALA A 285 20.45 9.17 11.89
C ALA A 285 19.79 7.90 12.42
N SER A 286 18.63 7.52 11.85
CA SER A 286 17.86 6.31 12.23
C SER A 286 17.83 5.24 11.12
N ARG A 287 18.71 5.35 10.08
CA ARG A 287 18.79 4.36 9.00
C ARG A 287 19.07 2.97 9.54
N ASP A 288 18.37 1.97 9.01
CA ASP A 288 18.56 0.56 9.38
C ASP A 288 20.01 0.12 9.15
N THR A 289 20.57 -0.54 10.17
CA THR A 289 21.98 -0.97 10.14
C THR A 289 22.23 -2.08 9.13
N LEU A 290 21.21 -2.85 8.74
CA LEU A 290 21.30 -3.89 7.72
C LEU A 290 21.70 -3.34 6.34
N LEU A 291 21.45 -2.06 6.10
CA LEU A 291 21.79 -1.41 4.82
C LEU A 291 23.20 -0.83 4.80
N LYS A 292 23.92 -0.84 5.92
CA LYS A 292 25.28 -0.31 5.96
C LYS A 292 26.25 -1.24 5.22
N GLY A 293 26.97 -0.66 4.25
CA GLY A 293 27.99 -1.38 3.48
C GLY A 293 27.42 -2.30 2.39
N VAL A 294 26.14 -2.19 2.05
CA VAL A 294 25.61 -2.86 0.85
C VAL A 294 26.16 -2.14 -0.38
N VAL A 295 26.86 -2.90 -1.24
CA VAL A 295 27.41 -2.41 -2.51
C VAL A 295 26.93 -3.34 -3.62
N LEU A 296 26.23 -2.79 -4.60
CA LEU A 296 25.71 -3.50 -5.76
C LEU A 296 26.46 -3.06 -7.02
N THR A 297 27.13 -4.00 -7.67
CA THR A 297 27.66 -3.77 -9.03
C THR A 297 26.51 -3.77 -10.04
N PRO A 298 26.69 -3.18 -11.23
CA PRO A 298 25.66 -3.23 -12.29
C PRO A 298 25.20 -4.66 -12.63
N ASP A 299 26.12 -5.64 -12.63
CA ASP A 299 25.76 -7.05 -12.89
C ASP A 299 24.91 -7.65 -11.77
N LEU A 300 25.18 -7.34 -10.50
CA LEU A 300 24.32 -7.75 -9.38
C LEU A 300 22.93 -7.12 -9.45
N VAL A 301 22.84 -5.86 -9.86
CA VAL A 301 21.54 -5.20 -10.10
C VAL A 301 20.79 -5.92 -11.21
N ASP A 302 21.44 -6.24 -12.34
CA ASP A 302 20.81 -6.98 -13.45
C ASP A 302 20.29 -8.35 -13.01
N GLN A 303 21.06 -9.09 -12.22
CA GLN A 303 20.65 -10.38 -11.65
C GLN A 303 19.42 -10.22 -10.75
N LEU A 304 19.42 -9.23 -9.87
CA LEU A 304 18.27 -8.94 -9.00
C LEU A 304 17.01 -8.55 -9.82
N MET A 305 17.20 -7.76 -10.88
CA MET A 305 16.07 -7.39 -11.77
C MET A 305 15.49 -8.62 -12.49
N ASP A 306 16.33 -9.53 -12.98
CA ASP A 306 15.87 -10.79 -13.58
C ASP A 306 15.02 -11.61 -12.58
N TYR A 307 15.45 -11.65 -11.31
CA TYR A 307 14.66 -12.33 -10.27
C TYR A 307 13.37 -11.59 -9.91
N MET A 308 13.39 -10.26 -9.76
CA MET A 308 12.15 -9.48 -9.48
C MET A 308 11.10 -9.71 -10.58
N ASN A 309 11.51 -9.78 -11.86
CA ASN A 309 10.62 -10.10 -12.96
C ASN A 309 10.05 -11.54 -12.87
N ALA A 310 10.79 -12.49 -12.28
CA ALA A 310 10.29 -13.84 -12.04
C ALA A 310 9.22 -13.92 -10.93
N LEU A 311 9.06 -12.89 -10.11
CA LEU A 311 8.03 -12.78 -9.09
C LEU A 311 6.69 -12.26 -9.63
N THR A 312 6.61 -11.91 -10.91
CA THR A 312 5.40 -11.38 -11.55
C THR A 312 4.57 -12.50 -12.12
N ASP A 313 3.32 -12.60 -11.68
CA ASP A 313 2.31 -13.43 -12.31
C ASP A 313 1.85 -12.79 -13.63
N ASN A 314 1.84 -13.56 -14.69
CA ASN A 314 1.48 -13.04 -16.01
C ASN A 314 0.03 -12.54 -16.07
N ALA A 315 -0.88 -13.11 -15.26
CA ALA A 315 -2.26 -12.66 -15.17
C ALA A 315 -2.39 -11.27 -14.52
N ALA A 316 -1.43 -10.86 -13.66
CA ALA A 316 -1.41 -9.54 -13.05
C ALA A 316 -1.13 -8.39 -14.04
N ARG A 317 -0.59 -8.71 -15.23
CA ARG A 317 -0.27 -7.71 -16.28
C ARG A 317 -1.51 -7.15 -16.99
N ASN A 318 -2.63 -7.82 -16.90
CA ASN A 318 -3.87 -7.38 -17.54
C ASN A 318 -5.06 -7.57 -16.58
N LEU A 319 -5.51 -6.45 -16.01
CA LEU A 319 -6.63 -6.38 -15.09
C LEU A 319 -7.94 -5.93 -15.77
N SER A 320 -8.01 -5.87 -17.09
CA SER A 320 -9.21 -5.38 -17.81
C SER A 320 -10.48 -6.16 -17.45
N ARG A 321 -10.36 -7.45 -17.12
CA ARG A 321 -11.47 -8.28 -16.65
C ARG A 321 -12.05 -7.86 -15.30
N SER A 322 -11.30 -7.09 -14.51
CA SER A 322 -11.75 -6.56 -13.21
C SER A 322 -12.60 -5.30 -13.35
N ILE A 323 -12.71 -4.74 -14.56
CA ILE A 323 -13.48 -3.54 -14.83
C ILE A 323 -14.92 -3.95 -15.17
N PRO A 324 -15.92 -3.53 -14.37
CA PRO A 324 -17.31 -3.86 -14.66
C PRO A 324 -17.80 -3.10 -15.89
N VAL A 325 -18.73 -3.68 -16.63
CA VAL A 325 -19.37 -3.02 -17.80
C VAL A 325 -20.11 -1.75 -17.37
N ARG A 326 -20.73 -1.75 -16.20
CA ARG A 326 -21.43 -0.62 -15.57
C ARG A 326 -21.43 -0.75 -14.05
N VAL A 327 -21.71 0.34 -13.38
CA VAL A 327 -21.98 0.35 -11.94
C VAL A 327 -23.42 0.82 -11.68
N PRO A 328 -24.09 0.34 -10.61
CA PRO A 328 -25.48 0.69 -10.29
C PRO A 328 -25.75 2.18 -10.12
N SER A 329 -24.73 2.96 -9.72
CA SER A 329 -24.81 4.41 -9.60
C SER A 329 -24.97 5.17 -10.93
N GLY A 330 -24.74 4.50 -12.07
CA GLY A 330 -24.68 5.14 -13.37
C GLY A 330 -23.45 6.02 -13.61
N LEU A 331 -22.50 6.04 -12.67
CA LEU A 331 -21.21 6.71 -12.88
C LEU A 331 -20.46 6.07 -14.05
N ARG A 332 -19.71 6.86 -14.77
CA ARG A 332 -18.86 6.38 -15.85
C ARG A 332 -17.83 5.39 -15.32
N VAL A 333 -17.68 4.29 -16.02
CA VAL A 333 -16.60 3.33 -15.83
C VAL A 333 -15.57 3.58 -16.91
N ASP A 334 -14.34 3.89 -16.52
CA ASP A 334 -13.25 4.09 -17.47
C ASP A 334 -12.72 2.72 -17.91
N HIS A 335 -12.69 2.53 -19.22
CA HIS A 335 -12.04 1.37 -19.84
C HIS A 335 -10.72 1.88 -20.48
N PRO A 336 -9.56 1.25 -20.13
CA PRO A 336 -8.27 1.63 -20.70
C PRO A 336 -8.16 1.36 -22.20
#